data_52a3450c56fa4b23d0b635bc6ed85aca
#
_entry.id   52a3450c56fa4b23d0b635bc6ed85aca
#
_cell.length_a   1.000
_cell.length_b   1.000
_cell.length_c   1.000
_cell.angle_alpha   90.00
_cell.angle_beta   90.00
_cell.angle_gamma   90.00
#
_symmetry.space_group_name_H-M   'P 1'
#
loop_
_entity.id
_entity.type
_entity.pdbx_description
1 polymer ?
#
loop_
_entity_poly.entity_id
_entity_poly.type
_entity_poly.pdbx_seq_one_letter_code
_entity_poly.pdbx_strand_id
1 'polypeptide(L)'
;MQNRQKMINYMLSVVSGSITDFTIWKKYHIDTIVNTANPTLMGSSQGVDGEIHRTFDHYLEQKYTDEISNNLTPAFKDTLNKNICTELKTSDNPHLIRCERGKAVTTNGYGLCNKIIHVVGAKYDGNPNEPTNLKPSDYCTSSCIHILEACYHNIVEEIKKHSDIKVVGIPIIGSGVYKVPFELAIKIAIASIGNALIDWKTQDQEAFEYAGIKRIVFFVYNKDKNKEKEDFETARIFLNKYNYYF
;
A
#
# COMPACT_ATOMS: atom_id res chain seq x y z
N MET A 1 -27.28 6.15 -10.43
CA MET A 1 -26.45 5.42 -9.45
C MET A 1 -25.78 4.18 -10.05
N GLN A 2 -26.49 3.22 -10.62
CA GLN A 2 -25.91 1.97 -11.17
C GLN A 2 -24.73 2.12 -12.15
N ASN A 3 -24.74 3.11 -13.04
CA ASN A 3 -23.64 3.31 -14.01
C ASN A 3 -22.34 3.83 -13.36
N ARG A 4 -22.43 4.60 -12.28
CA ARG A 4 -21.25 5.15 -11.57
C ARG A 4 -20.52 4.05 -10.79
N GLN A 5 -21.28 3.20 -10.14
CA GLN A 5 -20.77 2.04 -9.40
C GLN A 5 -20.08 1.04 -10.34
N LYS A 6 -20.74 0.71 -11.45
CA LYS A 6 -20.20 -0.24 -12.42
C LYS A 6 -18.82 0.16 -12.95
N MET A 7 -18.56 1.47 -13.10
CA MET A 7 -17.26 1.96 -13.55
C MET A 7 -16.17 1.75 -12.48
N ILE A 8 -16.45 2.03 -11.20
CA ILE A 8 -15.48 1.85 -10.12
C ILE A 8 -15.14 0.37 -9.94
N ASN A 9 -16.09 -0.51 -10.15
CA ASN A 9 -15.88 -1.96 -10.10
C ASN A 9 -14.82 -2.44 -11.11
N TYR A 10 -14.72 -1.81 -12.29
CA TYR A 10 -13.65 -2.10 -13.26
C TYR A 10 -12.30 -1.50 -12.88
N MET A 11 -12.26 -0.56 -11.94
CA MET A 11 -11.02 0.06 -11.48
C MET A 11 -10.28 -0.79 -10.44
N LEU A 12 -10.98 -1.67 -9.72
CA LEU A 12 -10.38 -2.53 -8.70
C LEU A 12 -9.95 -3.86 -9.29
N SER A 13 -8.75 -4.30 -8.97
CA SER A 13 -8.23 -5.61 -9.36
C SER A 13 -7.35 -6.21 -8.27
N VAL A 14 -7.20 -7.54 -8.30
CA VAL A 14 -6.36 -8.30 -7.38
C VAL A 14 -5.33 -9.07 -8.19
N VAL A 15 -4.08 -9.08 -7.71
CA VAL A 15 -2.97 -9.86 -8.29
C VAL A 15 -2.26 -10.65 -7.21
N SER A 16 -1.73 -11.82 -7.57
CA SER A 16 -0.84 -12.61 -6.73
C SER A 16 0.60 -12.21 -7.04
N GLY A 17 1.37 -11.89 -6.01
CA GLY A 17 2.78 -11.55 -6.13
C GLY A 17 3.21 -10.41 -5.21
N SER A 18 4.51 -10.11 -5.19
CA SER A 18 5.07 -9.02 -4.39
C SER A 18 4.77 -7.65 -4.99
N ILE A 19 4.58 -6.66 -4.10
CA ILE A 19 4.46 -5.25 -4.50
C ILE A 19 5.71 -4.72 -5.21
N THR A 20 6.84 -5.40 -5.10
CA THR A 20 8.11 -5.05 -5.75
C THR A 20 8.40 -5.84 -7.02
N ASP A 21 7.43 -6.62 -7.51
CA ASP A 21 7.58 -7.36 -8.77
C ASP A 21 7.36 -6.45 -9.99
N PHE A 22 8.45 -6.03 -10.62
CA PHE A 22 8.43 -5.17 -11.81
C PHE A 22 7.73 -5.82 -13.02
N THR A 23 7.62 -7.15 -13.08
CA THR A 23 6.86 -7.81 -14.15
C THR A 23 5.38 -7.56 -14.03
N ILE A 24 4.88 -7.53 -12.79
CA ILE A 24 3.51 -7.15 -12.48
C ILE A 24 3.29 -5.65 -12.76
N TRP A 25 4.25 -4.79 -12.35
CA TRP A 25 4.14 -3.35 -12.64
C TRP A 25 4.01 -3.08 -14.13
N LYS A 26 4.88 -3.69 -14.94
CA LYS A 26 4.83 -3.57 -16.41
C LYS A 26 3.50 -4.06 -16.98
N LYS A 27 3.02 -5.22 -16.51
CA LYS A 27 1.76 -5.83 -16.98
C LYS A 27 0.53 -4.96 -16.70
N TYR A 28 0.48 -4.35 -15.53
CA TYR A 28 -0.67 -3.55 -15.08
C TYR A 28 -0.48 -2.05 -15.26
N HIS A 29 0.68 -1.61 -15.77
CA HIS A 29 1.09 -0.21 -15.91
C HIS A 29 1.08 0.55 -14.56
N ILE A 30 1.55 -0.10 -13.49
CA ILE A 30 1.60 0.50 -12.17
C ILE A 30 2.64 1.63 -12.19
N ASP A 31 2.21 2.83 -11.87
CA ASP A 31 3.05 4.02 -11.78
C ASP A 31 3.31 4.46 -10.33
N THR A 32 2.48 4.04 -9.40
CA THR A 32 2.53 4.43 -8.00
C THR A 32 2.34 3.21 -7.10
N ILE A 33 3.08 3.12 -6.02
CA ILE A 33 2.93 2.04 -5.03
C ILE A 33 2.62 2.58 -3.65
N VAL A 34 1.94 1.75 -2.84
CA VAL A 34 1.72 2.03 -1.43
C VAL A 34 2.73 1.27 -0.59
N ASN A 35 3.45 2.01 0.25
CA ASN A 35 4.35 1.47 1.26
C ASN A 35 3.64 1.38 2.61
N THR A 36 3.52 0.18 3.17
CA THR A 36 3.03 -0.02 4.54
C THR A 36 4.16 0.22 5.53
N ALA A 37 4.38 1.50 5.82
CA ALA A 37 5.51 2.00 6.58
C ALA A 37 5.30 1.93 8.11
N ASN A 38 6.37 2.12 8.84
CA ASN A 38 6.33 2.49 10.25
C ASN A 38 6.13 4.02 10.41
N PRO A 39 5.78 4.52 11.62
CA PRO A 39 5.51 5.94 11.81
C PRO A 39 6.70 6.88 11.51
N THR A 40 7.92 6.37 11.57
CA THR A 40 9.12 7.17 11.33
C THR A 40 9.47 7.29 9.85
N LEU A 41 8.92 6.44 8.98
CA LEU A 41 9.21 6.34 7.54
C LEU A 41 10.70 6.08 7.23
N MET A 42 11.44 5.54 8.19
CA MET A 42 12.89 5.27 8.06
C MET A 42 13.19 3.84 7.63
N GLY A 43 12.22 3.17 7.03
CA GLY A 43 12.33 1.79 6.61
C GLY A 43 12.24 0.80 7.77
N SER A 44 12.23 -0.47 7.43
CA SER A 44 12.23 -1.58 8.38
C SER A 44 13.03 -2.77 7.83
N SER A 45 13.40 -3.70 8.71
CA SER A 45 14.07 -4.93 8.28
C SER A 45 13.14 -5.96 7.66
N GLN A 46 11.82 -5.81 7.82
CA GLN A 46 10.82 -6.80 7.46
C GLN A 46 9.60 -6.18 6.76
N GLY A 47 8.77 -7.07 6.18
CA GLY A 47 7.52 -6.68 5.54
C GLY A 47 7.70 -5.85 4.27
N VAL A 48 6.63 -5.26 3.82
CA VAL A 48 6.58 -4.43 2.59
C VAL A 48 7.57 -3.26 2.65
N ASP A 49 7.62 -2.57 3.79
CA ASP A 49 8.51 -1.43 4.00
C ASP A 49 9.99 -1.80 3.77
N GLY A 50 10.44 -2.89 4.43
CA GLY A 50 11.80 -3.37 4.24
C GLY A 50 12.08 -3.88 2.82
N GLU A 51 11.08 -4.45 2.17
CA GLU A 51 11.22 -4.93 0.79
C GLU A 51 11.35 -3.77 -0.21
N ILE A 52 10.54 -2.73 -0.07
CA ILE A 52 10.62 -1.53 -0.91
C ILE A 52 11.97 -0.84 -0.74
N HIS A 53 12.48 -0.68 0.49
CA HIS A 53 13.79 -0.07 0.74
C HIS A 53 14.93 -0.88 0.09
N ARG A 54 14.94 -2.20 0.24
CA ARG A 54 15.95 -3.07 -0.42
C ARG A 54 15.85 -3.02 -1.94
N THR A 55 14.63 -2.99 -2.48
CA THR A 55 14.40 -2.91 -3.92
C THR A 55 14.89 -1.58 -4.47
N PHE A 56 14.70 -0.49 -3.72
CA PHE A 56 15.21 0.82 -4.11
C PHE A 56 16.75 0.85 -4.11
N ASP A 57 17.39 0.33 -3.06
CA ASP A 57 18.85 0.25 -2.99
C ASP A 57 19.41 -0.55 -4.19
N HIS A 58 18.82 -1.71 -4.48
CA HIS A 58 19.22 -2.53 -5.62
C HIS A 58 18.97 -1.86 -6.98
N TYR A 59 17.87 -1.11 -7.13
CA TYR A 59 17.60 -0.30 -8.31
C TYR A 59 18.69 0.75 -8.54
N LEU A 60 19.13 1.43 -7.48
CA LEU A 60 20.22 2.40 -7.56
C LEU A 60 21.56 1.73 -7.91
N GLU A 61 21.86 0.58 -7.30
CA GLU A 61 23.06 -0.20 -7.63
C GLU A 61 23.09 -0.53 -9.12
N GLN A 62 22.00 -1.05 -9.69
CA GLN A 62 21.91 -1.37 -11.11
C GLN A 62 22.06 -0.14 -12.00
N LYS A 63 21.43 0.97 -11.64
CA LYS A 63 21.42 2.21 -12.39
C LYS A 63 22.79 2.85 -12.48
N TYR A 64 23.60 2.73 -11.44
CA TYR A 64 24.92 3.34 -11.32
C TYR A 64 26.08 2.34 -11.42
N THR A 65 25.83 1.14 -11.99
CA THR A 65 26.86 0.10 -12.15
C THR A 65 28.11 0.60 -12.85
N ASP A 66 27.98 1.47 -13.86
CA ASP A 66 29.10 2.03 -14.60
C ASP A 66 29.94 3.02 -13.76
N GLU A 67 29.32 3.71 -12.80
CA GLU A 67 30.00 4.61 -11.87
C GLU A 67 30.73 3.83 -10.76
N ILE A 68 30.15 2.70 -10.34
CA ILE A 68 30.73 1.81 -9.32
C ILE A 68 32.02 1.15 -9.82
N SER A 69 32.09 0.82 -11.13
CA SER A 69 33.28 0.21 -11.74
C SER A 69 34.52 1.12 -11.69
N ASN A 70 34.35 2.42 -11.43
CA ASN A 70 35.40 3.43 -11.34
C ASN A 70 35.87 3.75 -9.90
N ASN A 71 35.79 2.80 -8.96
CA ASN A 71 36.25 2.91 -7.55
C ASN A 71 35.42 3.83 -6.61
N LEU A 72 34.25 4.26 -6.99
CA LEU A 72 33.32 4.89 -6.08
C LEU A 72 32.19 3.88 -5.77
N THR A 73 32.28 3.18 -4.63
CA THR A 73 31.14 2.45 -4.06
C THR A 73 30.23 3.47 -3.37
N PRO A 74 29.19 4.01 -4.02
CA PRO A 74 28.22 4.82 -3.31
C PRO A 74 27.55 3.89 -2.31
N ALA A 75 27.59 4.24 -1.05
CA ALA A 75 26.77 3.56 -0.06
C ALA A 75 25.32 4.00 -0.32
N PHE A 76 24.59 3.27 -1.17
CA PHE A 76 23.16 3.55 -1.45
C PHE A 76 22.25 3.22 -0.26
N LYS A 77 22.81 2.51 0.71
CA LYS A 77 22.13 2.20 1.97
C LYS A 77 21.56 3.48 2.58
N ASP A 78 20.27 3.40 2.94
CA ASP A 78 19.55 4.52 3.54
C ASP A 78 19.29 5.73 2.61
N THR A 79 19.55 5.62 1.31
CA THR A 79 19.30 6.71 0.37
C THR A 79 17.82 7.07 0.30
N LEU A 80 16.93 6.08 0.30
CA LEU A 80 15.48 6.32 0.31
C LEU A 80 15.08 7.12 1.56
N ASN A 81 15.62 6.78 2.73
CA ASN A 81 15.37 7.50 3.99
C ASN A 81 15.77 8.98 3.89
N LYS A 82 16.95 9.25 3.35
CA LYS A 82 17.46 10.63 3.16
C LYS A 82 16.56 11.40 2.20
N ASN A 83 16.16 10.78 1.10
CA ASN A 83 15.28 11.40 0.11
C ASN A 83 13.91 11.74 0.72
N ILE A 84 13.30 10.81 1.49
CA ILE A 84 12.05 11.04 2.21
C ILE A 84 12.19 12.21 3.19
N CYS A 85 13.24 12.22 4.02
CA CYS A 85 13.48 13.28 4.98
C CYS A 85 13.63 14.64 4.30
N THR A 86 14.38 14.70 3.19
CA THR A 86 14.60 15.92 2.42
C THR A 86 13.29 16.44 1.83
N GLU A 87 12.48 15.58 1.21
CA GLU A 87 11.22 15.97 0.59
C GLU A 87 10.18 16.42 1.62
N LEU A 88 10.08 15.71 2.74
CA LEU A 88 9.18 16.07 3.84
C LEU A 88 9.73 17.23 4.71
N LYS A 89 10.93 17.74 4.41
CA LYS A 89 11.60 18.80 5.18
C LYS A 89 11.71 18.47 6.67
N THR A 90 12.03 17.22 6.98
CA THR A 90 12.23 16.74 8.35
C THR A 90 13.69 16.39 8.60
N SER A 91 14.09 16.37 9.87
CA SER A 91 15.42 15.85 10.24
C SER A 91 15.51 14.34 10.00
N ASP A 92 16.70 13.80 9.91
CA ASP A 92 17.00 12.37 9.79
C ASP A 92 16.92 11.60 11.13
N ASN A 93 16.39 12.24 12.19
CA ASN A 93 16.20 11.61 13.49
C ASN A 93 15.31 10.34 13.34
N PRO A 94 15.83 9.13 13.65
CA PRO A 94 15.13 7.88 13.44
C PRO A 94 13.91 7.69 14.37
N HIS A 95 13.77 8.52 15.39
CA HIS A 95 12.64 8.48 16.33
C HIS A 95 11.55 9.50 16.01
N LEU A 96 11.78 10.38 15.05
CA LEU A 96 10.77 11.38 14.66
C LEU A 96 9.61 10.72 13.95
N ILE A 97 8.39 10.96 14.45
CA ILE A 97 7.16 10.52 13.78
C ILE A 97 6.90 11.46 12.60
N ARG A 98 6.90 10.91 11.38
CA ARG A 98 6.63 11.62 10.12
C ARG A 98 5.24 11.33 9.57
N CYS A 99 4.67 10.19 9.96
CA CYS A 99 3.32 9.79 9.59
C CYS A 99 2.70 9.03 10.77
N GLU A 100 1.57 9.49 11.26
CA GLU A 100 0.83 8.85 12.34
C GLU A 100 0.06 7.62 11.85
N ARG A 101 -0.34 6.74 12.77
CA ARG A 101 -1.19 5.58 12.45
C ARG A 101 -2.51 6.02 11.83
N GLY A 102 -2.93 5.31 10.80
CA GLY A 102 -4.12 5.61 10.01
C GLY A 102 -3.92 6.73 8.99
N LYS A 103 -2.79 7.45 9.02
CA LYS A 103 -2.47 8.52 8.08
C LYS A 103 -1.64 8.02 6.91
N ALA A 104 -1.63 8.80 5.84
CA ALA A 104 -0.79 8.60 4.67
C ALA A 104 -0.08 9.91 4.28
N VAL A 105 1.06 9.76 3.62
CA VAL A 105 1.83 10.86 3.02
C VAL A 105 2.48 10.38 1.74
N THR A 106 2.47 11.20 0.69
CA THR A 106 3.05 10.87 -0.60
C THR A 106 4.41 11.52 -0.76
N THR A 107 5.34 10.74 -1.30
CA THR A 107 6.65 11.23 -1.77
C THR A 107 6.86 10.88 -3.24
N ASN A 108 7.87 11.47 -3.85
CA ASN A 108 8.34 11.02 -5.15
C ASN A 108 8.82 9.56 -5.07
N GLY A 109 8.79 8.87 -6.21
CA GLY A 109 9.31 7.51 -6.30
C GLY A 109 10.80 7.44 -6.60
N TYR A 110 11.48 8.59 -6.71
CA TYR A 110 12.93 8.76 -6.88
C TYR A 110 13.53 7.91 -8.01
N GLY A 111 12.75 7.71 -9.07
CA GLY A 111 13.12 6.92 -10.24
C GLY A 111 12.72 5.45 -10.19
N LEU A 112 12.37 4.90 -9.03
CA LEU A 112 11.81 3.55 -8.91
C LEU A 112 10.41 3.46 -9.54
N CYS A 113 9.56 4.43 -9.21
CA CYS A 113 8.21 4.61 -9.74
C CYS A 113 7.89 6.10 -9.80
N ASN A 114 6.65 6.48 -10.12
CA ASN A 114 6.25 7.89 -10.11
C ASN A 114 6.13 8.42 -8.68
N LYS A 115 5.30 7.77 -7.84
CA LYS A 115 5.08 8.17 -6.45
C LYS A 115 5.10 6.95 -5.51
N ILE A 116 5.44 7.20 -4.26
CA ILE A 116 5.26 6.26 -3.15
C ILE A 116 4.31 6.88 -2.14
N ILE A 117 3.19 6.23 -1.87
CA ILE A 117 2.26 6.62 -0.82
C ILE A 117 2.62 5.81 0.43
N HIS A 118 3.21 6.45 1.43
CA HIS A 118 3.53 5.83 2.71
C HIS A 118 2.30 5.88 3.61
N VAL A 119 1.89 4.72 4.15
CA VAL A 119 0.75 4.61 5.05
C VAL A 119 1.11 3.79 6.28
N VAL A 120 0.65 4.23 7.44
CA VAL A 120 0.96 3.56 8.71
C VAL A 120 -0.24 2.80 9.24
N GLY A 121 -0.21 1.47 9.07
CA GLY A 121 -1.29 0.57 9.46
C GLY A 121 -1.44 0.35 10.97
N ALA A 122 -2.52 -0.34 11.33
CA ALA A 122 -2.76 -0.82 12.68
C ALA A 122 -1.93 -2.07 12.96
N LYS A 123 -1.34 -2.11 14.16
CA LYS A 123 -0.82 -3.35 14.72
C LYS A 123 -1.99 -4.11 15.35
N TYR A 124 -2.10 -5.39 15.08
CA TYR A 124 -3.08 -6.25 15.72
C TYR A 124 -2.69 -6.47 17.19
N ASP A 125 -3.49 -5.96 18.11
CA ASP A 125 -3.19 -6.01 19.55
C ASP A 125 -3.72 -7.28 20.22
N GLY A 126 -4.15 -8.27 19.44
CA GLY A 126 -4.46 -9.61 19.96
C GLY A 126 -3.20 -10.17 20.59
N ASN A 127 -3.17 -10.29 21.92
CA ASN A 127 -2.07 -10.89 22.62
C ASN A 127 -1.98 -12.37 22.19
N PRO A 128 -0.97 -12.79 21.39
CA PRO A 128 -0.89 -14.16 20.93
C PRO A 128 -0.66 -15.16 22.08
N ASN A 129 -0.38 -14.67 23.30
CA ASN A 129 -0.12 -15.47 24.50
C ASN A 129 -1.29 -15.47 25.49
N GLU A 130 -2.39 -14.78 25.23
CA GLU A 130 -3.60 -14.99 26.03
C GLU A 130 -4.26 -16.28 25.59
N PRO A 131 -4.54 -17.21 26.53
CA PRO A 131 -5.29 -18.42 26.25
C PRO A 131 -6.74 -18.01 25.97
N THR A 132 -7.06 -17.77 24.72
CA THR A 132 -8.34 -17.23 24.39
C THR A 132 -9.19 -18.30 23.72
N ASN A 133 -10.33 -18.57 24.33
CA ASN A 133 -11.47 -19.20 23.69
C ASN A 133 -12.16 -18.27 22.69
N LEU A 134 -11.55 -17.13 22.37
CA LEU A 134 -12.08 -16.10 21.47
C LEU A 134 -11.62 -16.40 20.05
N LYS A 135 -12.52 -16.24 19.10
CA LYS A 135 -12.20 -16.42 17.67
C LYS A 135 -11.33 -15.27 17.19
N PRO A 136 -10.47 -15.45 16.16
CA PRO A 136 -9.66 -14.37 15.58
C PRO A 136 -10.45 -13.10 15.22
N SER A 137 -11.73 -13.22 14.91
CA SER A 137 -12.65 -12.10 14.68
C SER A 137 -12.90 -11.22 15.89
N ASP A 138 -12.66 -11.72 17.10
CA ASP A 138 -12.96 -11.04 18.35
C ASP A 138 -11.78 -10.16 18.83
N TYR A 139 -10.61 -10.29 18.18
CA TYR A 139 -9.37 -9.58 18.55
C TYR A 139 -9.12 -8.30 17.78
N CYS A 140 -9.81 -8.09 16.64
CA CYS A 140 -9.74 -6.82 15.98
C CYS A 140 -10.63 -5.85 16.75
N THR A 141 -10.03 -5.18 17.74
CA THR A 141 -10.73 -4.11 18.44
C THR A 141 -11.25 -3.12 17.41
N SER A 142 -12.37 -2.49 17.70
CA SER A 142 -12.96 -1.46 16.83
C SER A 142 -11.92 -0.43 16.39
N SER A 143 -10.93 -0.13 17.21
CA SER A 143 -9.83 0.78 16.90
C SER A 143 -8.92 0.27 15.77
N CYS A 144 -8.62 -1.02 15.68
CA CYS A 144 -7.81 -1.59 14.60
C CYS A 144 -8.53 -1.50 13.26
N ILE A 145 -9.82 -1.83 13.22
CA ILE A 145 -10.66 -1.71 12.02
C ILE A 145 -10.70 -0.25 11.54
N HIS A 146 -11.00 0.69 12.44
CA HIS A 146 -11.05 2.12 12.09
C HIS A 146 -9.72 2.66 11.59
N ILE A 147 -8.59 2.20 12.16
CA ILE A 147 -7.27 2.59 11.65
C ILE A 147 -7.04 2.03 10.25
N LEU A 148 -7.43 0.79 9.96
CA LEU A 148 -7.30 0.21 8.62
C LEU A 148 -8.20 0.92 7.61
N GLU A 149 -9.44 1.21 7.95
CA GLU A 149 -10.36 2.00 7.13
C GLU A 149 -9.78 3.38 6.84
N ALA A 150 -9.24 4.06 7.88
CA ALA A 150 -8.59 5.34 7.74
C ALA A 150 -7.35 5.28 6.83
N CYS A 151 -6.55 4.20 6.88
CA CYS A 151 -5.42 4.00 5.98
C CYS A 151 -5.87 4.04 4.51
N TYR A 152 -6.87 3.25 4.16
CA TYR A 152 -7.35 3.16 2.78
C TYR A 152 -8.04 4.45 2.33
N HIS A 153 -8.81 5.09 3.20
CA HIS A 153 -9.39 6.41 2.94
C HIS A 153 -8.29 7.45 2.68
N ASN A 154 -7.27 7.53 3.54
CA ASN A 154 -6.18 8.48 3.39
C ASN A 154 -5.29 8.19 2.16
N ILE A 155 -5.18 6.95 1.68
CA ILE A 155 -4.56 6.66 0.38
C ILE A 155 -5.32 7.36 -0.75
N VAL A 156 -6.66 7.31 -0.76
CA VAL A 156 -7.46 8.01 -1.77
C VAL A 156 -7.32 9.52 -1.62
N GLU A 157 -7.27 10.05 -0.40
CA GLU A 157 -7.01 11.48 -0.17
C GLU A 157 -5.62 11.93 -0.69
N GLU A 158 -4.60 11.08 -0.57
CA GLU A 158 -3.30 11.34 -1.18
C GLU A 158 -3.36 11.30 -2.72
N ILE A 159 -4.07 10.32 -3.30
CA ILE A 159 -4.26 10.23 -4.76
C ILE A 159 -4.93 11.52 -5.31
N LYS A 160 -5.91 12.08 -4.61
CA LYS A 160 -6.60 13.32 -5.00
C LYS A 160 -5.65 14.52 -5.18
N LYS A 161 -4.55 14.54 -4.41
CA LYS A 161 -3.57 15.64 -4.45
C LYS A 161 -2.61 15.58 -5.65
N HIS A 162 -2.58 14.45 -6.38
CA HIS A 162 -1.58 14.15 -7.40
C HIS A 162 -2.20 13.68 -8.71
N SER A 163 -2.43 14.61 -9.64
CA SER A 163 -3.03 14.31 -10.96
C SER A 163 -2.16 13.44 -11.87
N ASP A 164 -0.92 13.19 -11.51
CA ASP A 164 0.03 12.32 -12.22
C ASP A 164 -0.04 10.85 -11.80
N ILE A 165 -0.82 10.51 -10.77
CA ILE A 165 -1.10 9.13 -10.34
C ILE A 165 -2.23 8.55 -11.19
N LYS A 166 -1.99 7.40 -11.84
CA LYS A 166 -2.99 6.73 -12.70
C LYS A 166 -3.29 5.29 -12.29
N VAL A 167 -2.28 4.52 -11.93
CA VAL A 167 -2.43 3.11 -11.53
C VAL A 167 -1.65 2.83 -10.25
N VAL A 168 -2.37 2.52 -9.19
CA VAL A 168 -1.80 2.36 -7.86
C VAL A 168 -1.76 0.90 -7.44
N GLY A 169 -0.57 0.40 -7.09
CA GLY A 169 -0.38 -0.89 -6.43
C GLY A 169 -0.50 -0.75 -4.92
N ILE A 170 -1.37 -1.54 -4.29
CA ILE A 170 -1.63 -1.50 -2.85
C ILE A 170 -1.43 -2.89 -2.24
N PRO A 171 -0.53 -3.09 -1.27
CA PRO A 171 -0.46 -4.34 -0.51
C PRO A 171 -1.64 -4.43 0.47
N ILE A 172 -1.98 -5.64 0.92
CA ILE A 172 -3.04 -5.81 1.92
C ILE A 172 -2.51 -5.36 3.29
N ILE A 173 -2.91 -4.15 3.70
CA ILE A 173 -2.39 -3.49 4.90
C ILE A 173 -2.72 -4.30 6.15
N GLY A 174 -1.72 -4.52 6.98
CA GLY A 174 -1.87 -5.21 8.27
C GLY A 174 -1.82 -6.73 8.21
N SER A 175 -2.03 -7.39 7.07
CA SER A 175 -2.10 -8.86 6.96
C SER A 175 -0.74 -9.57 7.16
N GLY A 176 0.36 -8.85 7.04
CA GLY A 176 1.72 -9.40 7.21
C GLY A 176 2.22 -9.34 8.65
N VAL A 177 3.20 -8.46 8.89
CA VAL A 177 3.88 -8.30 10.19
C VAL A 177 2.92 -7.94 11.32
N TYR A 178 1.87 -7.19 11.02
CA TYR A 178 0.87 -6.74 12.01
C TYR A 178 -0.22 -7.77 12.32
N LYS A 179 -0.23 -8.92 11.67
CA LYS A 179 -1.06 -10.10 12.00
C LYS A 179 -2.57 -9.92 11.92
N VAL A 180 -3.09 -8.91 11.25
CA VAL A 180 -4.52 -8.84 10.96
C VAL A 180 -4.92 -10.05 10.11
N PRO A 181 -6.00 -10.78 10.45
CA PRO A 181 -6.46 -11.91 9.64
C PRO A 181 -6.69 -11.48 8.19
N PHE A 182 -6.15 -12.23 7.23
CA PHE A 182 -6.16 -11.84 5.81
C PHE A 182 -7.56 -11.56 5.29
N GLU A 183 -8.52 -12.44 5.62
CA GLU A 183 -9.92 -12.31 5.20
C GLU A 183 -10.55 -10.99 5.67
N LEU A 184 -10.25 -10.56 6.89
CA LEU A 184 -10.73 -9.29 7.43
C LEU A 184 -10.02 -8.11 6.74
N ALA A 185 -8.69 -8.19 6.59
CA ALA A 185 -7.90 -7.13 5.97
C ALA A 185 -8.32 -6.86 4.53
N ILE A 186 -8.57 -7.91 3.72
CA ILE A 186 -8.97 -7.76 2.32
C ILE A 186 -10.41 -7.23 2.18
N LYS A 187 -11.33 -7.62 3.06
CA LYS A 187 -12.69 -7.05 3.09
C LYS A 187 -12.65 -5.56 3.35
N ILE A 188 -11.89 -5.14 4.37
CA ILE A 188 -11.71 -3.72 4.69
C ILE A 188 -11.07 -2.99 3.51
N ALA A 189 -10.01 -3.55 2.91
CA ALA A 189 -9.30 -2.95 1.79
C ALA A 189 -10.23 -2.62 0.61
N ILE A 190 -10.97 -3.63 0.14
CA ILE A 190 -11.86 -3.49 -1.02
C ILE A 190 -13.00 -2.51 -0.72
N ALA A 191 -13.65 -2.66 0.43
CA ALA A 191 -14.77 -1.80 0.81
C ALA A 191 -14.34 -0.34 1.01
N SER A 192 -13.25 -0.10 1.75
CA SER A 192 -12.81 1.26 2.08
C SER A 192 -12.32 2.02 0.85
N ILE A 193 -11.51 1.39 -0.02
CA ILE A 193 -11.07 2.02 -1.28
C ILE A 193 -12.25 2.26 -2.21
N GLY A 194 -13.11 1.25 -2.40
CA GLY A 194 -14.25 1.36 -3.28
C GLY A 194 -15.20 2.49 -2.85
N ASN A 195 -15.55 2.54 -1.56
CA ASN A 195 -16.41 3.58 -1.02
C ASN A 195 -15.75 4.97 -1.14
N ALA A 196 -14.46 5.12 -0.82
CA ALA A 196 -13.77 6.40 -0.93
C ALA A 196 -13.71 6.92 -2.40
N LEU A 197 -13.54 6.03 -3.38
CA LEU A 197 -13.59 6.40 -4.80
C LEU A 197 -15.00 6.80 -5.24
N ILE A 198 -16.04 6.11 -4.74
CA ILE A 198 -17.44 6.45 -5.00
C ILE A 198 -17.79 7.81 -4.41
N ASP A 199 -17.40 8.02 -3.15
CA ASP A 199 -17.64 9.28 -2.45
C ASP A 199 -16.96 10.43 -3.18
N TRP A 200 -15.69 10.28 -3.56
CA TRP A 200 -14.97 11.28 -4.34
C TRP A 200 -15.71 11.61 -5.64
N LYS A 201 -16.03 10.59 -6.46
CA LYS A 201 -16.74 10.81 -7.71
C LYS A 201 -18.13 11.43 -7.53
N THR A 202 -18.77 11.16 -6.39
CA THR A 202 -20.11 11.70 -6.09
C THR A 202 -20.03 13.14 -5.62
N GLN A 203 -19.03 13.48 -4.82
CA GLN A 203 -18.82 14.81 -4.24
C GLN A 203 -18.22 15.79 -5.26
N ASP A 204 -17.28 15.32 -6.08
CA ASP A 204 -16.58 16.13 -7.07
C ASP A 204 -16.24 15.29 -8.32
N GLN A 205 -17.22 15.16 -9.21
CA GLN A 205 -17.08 14.39 -10.45
C GLN A 205 -16.02 14.98 -11.37
N GLU A 206 -15.90 16.30 -11.45
CA GLU A 206 -14.95 16.99 -12.32
C GLU A 206 -13.52 16.73 -11.87
N ALA A 207 -13.22 16.88 -10.57
CA ALA A 207 -11.90 16.56 -10.02
C ALA A 207 -11.55 15.07 -10.16
N PHE A 208 -12.53 14.16 -10.00
CA PHE A 208 -12.32 12.73 -10.20
C PHE A 208 -11.94 12.41 -11.66
N GLU A 209 -12.64 12.98 -12.63
CA GLU A 209 -12.37 12.79 -14.05
C GLU A 209 -11.05 13.45 -14.46
N TYR A 210 -10.75 14.63 -13.94
CA TYR A 210 -9.48 15.33 -14.15
C TYR A 210 -8.27 14.53 -13.61
N ALA A 211 -8.37 13.97 -12.42
CA ALA A 211 -7.33 13.10 -11.86
C ALA A 211 -7.06 11.90 -12.77
N GLY A 212 -8.09 11.37 -13.43
CA GLY A 212 -7.97 10.33 -14.46
C GLY A 212 -7.38 9.03 -13.92
N ILE A 213 -7.67 8.69 -12.63
CA ILE A 213 -7.27 7.42 -12.04
C ILE A 213 -7.87 6.26 -12.84
N LYS A 214 -7.04 5.29 -13.22
CA LYS A 214 -7.44 4.19 -14.09
C LYS A 214 -7.67 2.89 -13.33
N ARG A 215 -6.82 2.61 -12.35
CA ARG A 215 -6.86 1.33 -11.65
C ARG A 215 -6.21 1.36 -10.27
N ILE A 216 -6.79 0.59 -9.37
CA ILE A 216 -6.20 0.17 -8.08
C ILE A 216 -5.95 -1.33 -8.15
N VAL A 217 -4.73 -1.75 -7.88
CA VAL A 217 -4.29 -3.15 -7.94
C VAL A 217 -3.89 -3.61 -6.54
N PHE A 218 -4.70 -4.48 -5.94
CA PHE A 218 -4.37 -5.08 -4.65
C PHE A 218 -3.39 -6.24 -4.84
N PHE A 219 -2.27 -6.20 -4.13
CA PHE A 219 -1.24 -7.24 -4.14
C PHE A 219 -1.45 -8.22 -3.00
N VAL A 220 -1.64 -9.48 -3.35
CA VAL A 220 -1.68 -10.60 -2.40
C VAL A 220 -0.35 -11.32 -2.48
N TYR A 221 0.39 -11.29 -1.38
CA TYR A 221 1.69 -11.94 -1.27
C TYR A 221 1.81 -12.74 0.02
N ASN A 222 2.28 -13.96 -0.11
CA ASN A 222 2.70 -14.81 1.01
C ASN A 222 3.98 -15.55 0.63
N LYS A 223 4.88 -15.76 1.60
CA LYS A 223 6.08 -16.58 1.41
C LYS A 223 5.72 -18.05 1.12
N ASP A 224 4.68 -18.55 1.77
CA ASP A 224 4.08 -19.85 1.46
C ASP A 224 3.18 -19.69 0.22
N LYS A 225 3.58 -20.33 -0.87
CA LYS A 225 2.86 -20.23 -2.14
C LYS A 225 1.48 -20.89 -2.15
N ASN A 226 1.26 -21.90 -1.31
CA ASN A 226 -0.08 -22.48 -1.15
C ASN A 226 -1.00 -21.48 -0.45
N LYS A 227 -0.50 -20.86 0.63
CA LYS A 227 -1.24 -19.81 1.35
C LYS A 227 -1.48 -18.59 0.46
N GLU A 228 -0.51 -18.16 -0.33
CA GLU A 228 -0.68 -17.07 -1.31
C GLU A 228 -1.83 -17.36 -2.27
N LYS A 229 -1.90 -18.60 -2.79
CA LYS A 229 -2.98 -19.02 -3.69
C LYS A 229 -4.35 -19.01 -3.01
N GLU A 230 -4.46 -19.49 -1.77
CA GLU A 230 -5.70 -19.44 -1.00
C GLU A 230 -6.13 -17.99 -0.72
N ASP A 231 -5.20 -17.15 -0.28
CA ASP A 231 -5.44 -15.74 0.00
C ASP A 231 -5.87 -15.00 -1.27
N PHE A 232 -5.26 -15.31 -2.43
CA PHE A 232 -5.63 -14.74 -3.71
C PHE A 232 -7.06 -15.12 -4.13
N GLU A 233 -7.45 -16.39 -4.01
CA GLU A 233 -8.81 -16.83 -4.32
C GLU A 233 -9.83 -16.19 -3.37
N THR A 234 -9.49 -16.06 -2.08
CA THR A 234 -10.31 -15.35 -1.10
C THR A 234 -10.50 -13.89 -1.54
N ALA A 235 -9.44 -13.20 -1.93
CA ALA A 235 -9.50 -11.82 -2.39
C ALA A 235 -10.36 -11.66 -3.66
N ARG A 236 -10.25 -12.58 -4.62
CA ARG A 236 -11.09 -12.60 -5.83
C ARG A 236 -12.58 -12.77 -5.50
N ILE A 237 -12.90 -13.67 -4.57
CA ILE A 237 -14.29 -13.89 -4.15
C ILE A 237 -14.87 -12.61 -3.55
N PHE A 238 -14.12 -11.91 -2.66
CA PHE A 238 -14.59 -10.65 -2.07
C PHE A 238 -14.72 -9.53 -3.10
N LEU A 239 -13.76 -9.39 -4.00
CA LEU A 239 -13.85 -8.41 -5.07
C LEU A 239 -15.07 -8.65 -5.96
N ASN A 240 -15.32 -9.91 -6.36
CA ASN A 240 -16.49 -10.25 -7.16
C ASN A 240 -17.80 -9.98 -6.43
N LYS A 241 -17.87 -10.30 -5.12
CA LYS A 241 -19.05 -9.99 -4.30
C LYS A 241 -19.27 -8.49 -4.19
N TYR A 242 -18.21 -7.72 -3.91
CA TYR A 242 -18.28 -6.26 -3.87
C TYR A 242 -18.82 -5.70 -5.20
N ASN A 243 -18.29 -6.18 -6.33
CA ASN A 243 -18.73 -5.78 -7.65
C ASN A 243 -20.17 -6.17 -7.99
N TYR A 244 -20.71 -7.20 -7.35
CA TYR A 244 -22.09 -7.65 -7.58
C TYR A 244 -23.11 -6.84 -6.79
N TYR A 245 -22.79 -6.45 -5.55
CA TYR A 245 -23.74 -5.78 -4.65
C TYR A 245 -23.73 -4.25 -4.81
N PHE A 246 -22.76 -3.69 -5.47
CA PHE A 246 -22.62 -2.27 -5.72
C PHE A 246 -22.46 -1.97 -7.22
#